data_e5f08932a9d6982926c2012de232700f
#
_entry.id   e5f08932a9d6982926c2012de232700f
#
_cell.length_a   1.000
_cell.length_b   1.000
_cell.length_c   1.000
_cell.angle_alpha   90.00
_cell.angle_beta   90.00
_cell.angle_gamma   90.00
#
_symmetry.space_group_name_H-M   'P 1'
#
loop_
_entity.id
_entity.type
_entity.pdbx_description
1 polymer ?
#
loop_
_entity_poly.entity_id
_entity_poly.type
_entity_poly.pdbx_seq_one_letter_code
_entity_poly.pdbx_strand_id
1 'polypeptide(L)'
;LTLSAIEAVSLDHVLLEDDPINRDWIIFGTPVARSAQWSASKDGTTTTHVWDCTKGRFRWYFHADEIVHIIEGSVTVQADGIAERTLSVGDAALFRAGSWSEWEVEEYVRKHAILSSPLHPTVSFGVRAARRVARVFRPKAK
;
A
#
# COMPACT_ATOMS: atom_id res chain seq x y z
N LEU A 1 -23.96 1.56 13.91
CA LEU A 1 -22.83 2.48 13.80
C LEU A 1 -22.84 3.19 12.46
N THR A 2 -23.11 4.48 12.47
CA THR A 2 -23.04 5.33 11.28
C THR A 2 -21.57 5.68 11.04
N LEU A 3 -21.03 5.32 9.87
CA LEU A 3 -19.69 5.72 9.48
C LEU A 3 -19.67 7.23 9.19
N SER A 4 -18.61 7.90 9.59
CA SER A 4 -18.38 9.29 9.22
C SER A 4 -18.28 9.43 7.69
N ALA A 5 -18.89 10.47 7.14
CA ALA A 5 -18.79 10.76 5.72
C ALA A 5 -17.35 11.15 5.29
N ILE A 6 -16.57 11.67 6.22
CA ILE A 6 -15.18 12.06 5.99
C ILE A 6 -14.33 11.55 7.16
N GLU A 7 -13.28 10.81 6.83
CA GLU A 7 -12.20 10.47 7.76
C GLU A 7 -10.93 11.12 7.23
N ALA A 8 -10.28 11.91 8.06
CA ALA A 8 -9.07 12.63 7.67
C ALA A 8 -8.00 12.53 8.76
N VAL A 9 -6.76 12.43 8.33
CA VAL A 9 -5.59 12.39 9.21
C VAL A 9 -4.48 13.25 8.65
N SER A 10 -3.60 13.71 9.53
CA SER A 10 -2.29 14.23 9.10
C SER A 10 -1.32 13.07 9.06
N LEU A 11 -0.82 12.73 7.88
CA LEU A 11 0.03 11.54 7.67
C LEU A 11 1.28 11.54 8.55
N ASP A 12 1.83 12.72 8.85
CA ASP A 12 3.00 12.85 9.72
C ASP A 12 2.68 12.59 11.20
N HIS A 13 1.40 12.65 11.59
CA HIS A 13 0.96 12.52 12.98
C HIS A 13 0.26 11.19 13.27
N VAL A 14 0.13 10.30 12.30
CA VAL A 14 -0.42 8.97 12.54
C VAL A 14 0.53 8.20 13.46
N LEU A 15 0.01 7.73 14.60
CA LEU A 15 0.77 6.94 15.55
C LEU A 15 0.99 5.53 15.01
N LEU A 16 2.25 5.13 14.93
CA LEU A 16 2.66 3.84 14.40
C LEU A 16 2.96 2.85 15.54
N GLU A 17 2.64 1.59 15.30
CA GLU A 17 2.96 0.48 16.18
C GLU A 17 4.01 -0.42 15.53
N ASP A 18 4.76 -1.15 16.35
CA ASP A 18 5.75 -2.09 15.86
C ASP A 18 5.13 -3.10 14.89
N ASP A 19 5.74 -3.25 13.75
CA ASP A 19 5.32 -4.16 12.68
C ASP A 19 6.56 -4.86 12.11
N PRO A 20 7.13 -5.83 12.85
CA PRO A 20 8.41 -6.44 12.50
C PRO A 20 8.40 -7.09 11.12
N ILE A 21 9.45 -6.83 10.34
CA ILE A 21 9.68 -7.51 9.07
C ILE A 21 9.97 -9.00 9.36
N ASN A 22 9.42 -9.88 8.54
CA ASN A 22 9.74 -11.30 8.61
C ASN A 22 11.27 -11.48 8.52
N ARG A 23 11.85 -12.17 9.50
CA ARG A 23 13.32 -12.37 9.60
C ARG A 23 13.91 -13.00 8.36
N ASP A 24 13.19 -13.92 7.73
CA ASP A 24 13.64 -14.61 6.52
C ASP A 24 13.72 -13.69 5.30
N TRP A 25 13.08 -12.52 5.39
CA TRP A 25 13.11 -11.51 4.33
C TRP A 25 14.25 -10.51 4.47
N ILE A 26 14.87 -10.44 5.64
CA ILE A 26 15.96 -9.48 5.90
C ILE A 26 17.24 -9.99 5.25
N ILE A 27 17.85 -9.14 4.41
CA ILE A 27 19.10 -9.43 3.69
C ILE A 27 20.28 -8.85 4.46
N PHE A 28 20.13 -7.64 4.99
CA PHE A 28 21.19 -6.94 5.70
C PHE A 28 20.63 -5.97 6.75
N GLY A 29 21.35 -5.86 7.87
CA GLY A 29 21.04 -4.92 8.93
C GLY A 29 19.92 -5.39 9.87
N THR A 30 19.44 -4.45 10.66
CA THR A 30 18.37 -4.66 11.64
C THR A 30 17.27 -3.63 11.44
N PRO A 31 16.58 -3.63 10.29
CA PRO A 31 15.53 -2.66 10.02
C PRO A 31 14.39 -2.80 11.02
N VAL A 32 13.96 -1.68 11.58
CA VAL A 32 12.79 -1.62 12.47
C VAL A 32 11.66 -0.97 11.69
N ALA A 33 10.59 -1.73 11.47
CA ALA A 33 9.40 -1.27 10.77
C ALA A 33 8.25 -1.07 11.75
N ARG A 34 7.43 -0.06 11.44
CA ARG A 34 6.20 0.26 12.17
C ARG A 34 5.09 0.59 11.18
N SER A 35 3.85 0.36 11.56
CA SER A 35 2.72 0.68 10.71
C SER A 35 1.47 1.05 11.50
N ALA A 36 0.51 1.63 10.82
CA ALA A 36 -0.85 1.81 11.30
C ALA A 36 -1.81 1.90 10.11
N GLN A 37 -2.91 1.20 10.19
CA GLN A 37 -4.04 1.39 9.28
C GLN A 37 -4.86 2.57 9.79
N TRP A 38 -5.25 3.49 8.91
CA TRP A 38 -6.07 4.63 9.31
C TRP A 38 -7.43 4.69 8.61
N SER A 39 -7.64 3.95 7.53
CA SER A 39 -8.97 3.85 6.90
C SER A 39 -9.16 2.53 6.18
N ALA A 40 -10.43 2.21 5.91
CA ALA A 40 -10.82 1.08 5.07
C ALA A 40 -12.07 1.46 4.27
N SER A 41 -12.18 0.92 3.05
CA SER A 41 -13.42 0.99 2.29
C SER A 41 -14.52 0.20 2.99
N LYS A 42 -15.78 0.51 2.68
CA LYS A 42 -16.95 -0.14 3.29
C LYS A 42 -16.94 -1.65 3.14
N ASP A 43 -16.48 -2.16 2.00
CA ASP A 43 -16.37 -3.59 1.71
C ASP A 43 -15.06 -4.23 2.18
N GLY A 44 -14.15 -3.42 2.77
CA GLY A 44 -12.86 -3.88 3.28
C GLY A 44 -11.83 -4.23 2.22
N THR A 45 -12.12 -4.04 0.94
CA THR A 45 -11.17 -4.40 -0.14
C THR A 45 -10.02 -3.41 -0.30
N THR A 46 -10.23 -2.17 0.13
CA THR A 46 -9.20 -1.12 0.09
C THR A 46 -8.91 -0.63 1.49
N THR A 47 -7.65 -0.64 1.87
CA THR A 47 -7.17 -0.13 3.15
C THR A 47 -6.05 0.86 2.95
N THR A 48 -5.92 1.81 3.86
CA THR A 48 -4.84 2.79 3.82
C THR A 48 -4.00 2.72 5.08
N HIS A 49 -2.69 2.86 4.90
CA HIS A 49 -1.72 2.68 5.96
C HIS A 49 -0.65 3.77 5.89
N VAL A 50 -0.06 4.04 7.04
CA VAL A 50 1.25 4.69 7.12
C VAL A 50 2.22 3.65 7.66
N TRP A 51 3.38 3.57 7.05
CA TRP A 51 4.44 2.64 7.40
C TRP A 51 5.77 3.38 7.37
N ASP A 52 6.64 3.06 8.30
CA ASP A 52 8.01 3.56 8.30
C ASP A 52 9.02 2.45 8.58
N CYS A 53 10.26 2.68 8.20
CA CYS A 53 11.34 1.74 8.42
C CYS A 53 12.67 2.46 8.57
N THR A 54 13.48 1.95 9.49
CA THR A 54 14.86 2.39 9.69
C THR A 54 15.81 1.66 8.72
N LYS A 55 17.10 1.99 8.78
CA LYS A 55 18.15 1.46 7.91
C LYS A 55 18.14 -0.09 7.84
N GLY A 56 18.19 -0.61 6.61
CA GLY A 56 18.32 -2.02 6.34
C GLY A 56 17.99 -2.38 4.90
N ARG A 57 18.20 -3.62 4.56
CA ARG A 57 17.91 -4.18 3.25
C ARG A 57 17.12 -5.47 3.41
N PHE A 58 16.02 -5.59 2.71
CA PHE A 58 15.11 -6.72 2.79
C PHE A 58 14.37 -6.91 1.49
N ARG A 59 13.81 -8.10 1.30
CA ARG A 59 12.85 -8.38 0.25
C ARG A 59 11.44 -8.37 0.83
N TRP A 60 10.48 -8.04 -0.01
CA TRP A 60 9.08 -7.94 0.39
C TRP A 60 8.18 -8.63 -0.63
N TYR A 61 7.27 -9.45 -0.13
CA TYR A 61 6.22 -10.06 -0.95
C TYR A 61 4.90 -9.30 -0.79
N PHE A 62 4.29 -8.93 -1.89
CA PHE A 62 3.03 -8.20 -1.89
C PHE A 62 1.86 -9.16 -2.07
N HIS A 63 0.97 -9.26 -1.06
CA HIS A 63 -0.26 -10.06 -1.12
C HIS A 63 -1.42 -9.30 -1.76
N ALA A 64 -1.35 -7.98 -1.83
CA ALA A 64 -2.32 -7.08 -2.44
C ALA A 64 -1.60 -6.11 -3.36
N ASP A 65 -2.31 -5.51 -4.30
CA ASP A 65 -1.79 -4.35 -5.02
C ASP A 65 -1.59 -3.22 -4.02
N GLU A 66 -0.40 -2.62 -4.01
CA GLU A 66 -0.06 -1.58 -3.06
C GLU A 66 0.49 -0.36 -3.80
N ILE A 67 -0.22 0.76 -3.68
CA ILE A 67 0.27 2.06 -4.14
C ILE A 67 1.00 2.72 -2.98
N VAL A 68 2.27 3.01 -3.20
CA VAL A 68 3.16 3.64 -2.20
C VAL A 68 3.45 5.06 -2.62
N HIS A 69 3.32 5.98 -1.68
CA HIS A 69 3.69 7.38 -1.81
C HIS A 69 4.66 7.73 -0.69
N ILE A 70 5.86 8.16 -1.05
CA ILE A 70 6.90 8.53 -0.07
C ILE A 70 6.60 9.91 0.50
N ILE A 71 6.54 10.01 1.83
CA ILE A 71 6.24 11.26 2.55
C ILE A 71 7.41 11.77 3.36
N GLU A 72 8.40 10.92 3.69
CA GLU A 72 9.63 11.30 4.37
C GLU A 72 10.75 10.31 4.03
N GLY A 73 11.97 10.82 3.90
CA GLY A 73 13.13 9.98 3.59
C GLY A 73 13.13 9.43 2.16
N SER A 74 13.73 8.28 2.00
CA SER A 74 13.85 7.61 0.69
C SER A 74 14.07 6.11 0.84
N VAL A 75 13.81 5.39 -0.24
CA VAL A 75 14.06 3.95 -0.34
C VAL A 75 14.46 3.62 -1.78
N THR A 76 15.41 2.71 -1.94
CA THR A 76 15.74 2.17 -3.26
C THR A 76 15.06 0.81 -3.42
N VAL A 77 14.34 0.66 -4.52
CA VAL A 77 13.55 -0.55 -4.81
C VAL A 77 14.01 -1.18 -6.12
N GLN A 78 13.94 -2.50 -6.16
CA GLN A 78 14.29 -3.31 -7.31
C GLN A 78 13.41 -4.56 -7.36
N ALA A 79 13.14 -5.05 -8.55
CA ALA A 79 12.46 -6.32 -8.79
C ALA A 79 13.08 -7.01 -10.00
N ASP A 80 12.77 -8.30 -10.19
CA ASP A 80 13.29 -9.07 -11.33
C ASP A 80 12.91 -8.43 -12.66
N GLY A 81 13.90 -8.19 -13.51
CA GLY A 81 13.73 -7.57 -14.83
C GLY A 81 13.44 -6.07 -14.79
N ILE A 82 13.47 -5.45 -13.61
CA ILE A 82 13.23 -4.01 -13.42
C ILE A 82 14.48 -3.37 -12.83
N ALA A 83 14.92 -2.27 -13.45
CA ALA A 83 16.07 -1.52 -12.97
C ALA A 83 15.80 -0.93 -11.57
N GLU A 84 16.83 -0.87 -10.77
CA GLU A 84 16.84 -0.20 -9.48
C GLU A 84 16.36 1.25 -9.61
N ARG A 85 15.51 1.67 -8.69
CA ARG A 85 15.03 3.06 -8.60
C ARG A 85 14.97 3.53 -7.16
N THR A 86 15.46 4.73 -6.90
CA THR A 86 15.28 5.42 -5.63
C THR A 86 13.99 6.23 -5.66
N LEU A 87 13.14 5.97 -4.67
CA LEU A 87 11.91 6.72 -4.43
C LEU A 87 12.16 7.71 -3.29
N SER A 88 11.87 8.97 -3.55
CA SER A 88 12.02 10.07 -2.60
C SER A 88 10.68 10.78 -2.38
N VAL A 89 10.64 11.75 -1.48
CA VAL A 89 9.42 12.52 -1.17
C VAL A 89 8.76 13.05 -2.45
N GLY A 90 7.47 12.73 -2.62
CA GLY A 90 6.69 13.07 -3.80
C GLY A 90 6.65 11.99 -4.88
N ASP A 91 7.49 10.96 -4.79
CA ASP A 91 7.43 9.82 -5.69
C ASP A 91 6.36 8.82 -5.24
N ALA A 92 5.79 8.15 -6.21
CA ALA A 92 4.82 7.08 -5.99
C ALA A 92 5.15 5.87 -6.88
N ALA A 93 4.78 4.68 -6.41
CA ALA A 93 4.96 3.43 -7.15
C ALA A 93 3.81 2.47 -6.86
N LEU A 94 3.48 1.64 -7.84
CA LEU A 94 2.56 0.52 -7.67
C LEU A 94 3.36 -0.78 -7.60
N PHE A 95 3.17 -1.52 -6.51
CA PHE A 95 3.67 -2.88 -6.35
C PHE A 95 2.50 -3.86 -6.52
N ARG A 96 2.63 -4.78 -7.46
CA ARG A 96 1.53 -5.68 -7.80
C ARG A 96 1.44 -6.88 -6.87
N ALA A 97 0.23 -7.30 -6.56
CA ALA A 97 -0.04 -8.53 -5.82
C ALA A 97 0.66 -9.72 -6.48
N GLY A 98 1.23 -10.61 -5.66
CA GLY A 98 1.91 -11.81 -6.14
C GLY A 98 3.35 -11.57 -6.57
N SER A 99 3.93 -10.42 -6.32
CA SER A 99 5.29 -10.09 -6.71
C SER A 99 6.21 -9.88 -5.51
N TRP A 100 7.51 -10.11 -5.74
CA TRP A 100 8.59 -9.78 -4.83
C TRP A 100 9.29 -8.51 -5.28
N SER A 101 9.74 -7.70 -4.34
CA SER A 101 10.69 -6.63 -4.58
C SER A 101 11.73 -6.57 -3.47
N GLU A 102 12.87 -6.00 -3.78
CA GLU A 102 13.93 -5.76 -2.82
C GLU A 102 13.94 -4.28 -2.44
N TRP A 103 14.10 -4.01 -1.17
CA TRP A 103 14.05 -2.69 -0.57
C TRP A 103 15.33 -2.41 0.18
N GLU A 104 15.93 -1.27 -0.10
CA GLU A 104 17.10 -0.77 0.63
C GLU A 104 16.82 0.61 1.19
N VAL A 105 16.79 0.68 2.52
CA VAL A 105 16.63 1.94 3.27
C VAL A 105 18.01 2.34 3.80
N GLU A 106 18.56 3.43 3.29
CA GLU A 106 19.90 3.90 3.72
C GLU A 106 19.87 4.51 5.11
N GLU A 107 18.84 5.29 5.43
CA GLU A 107 18.68 5.94 6.73
C GLU A 107 17.29 5.74 7.30
N TYR A 108 16.27 6.22 6.58
CA TYR A 108 14.87 6.18 7.02
C TYR A 108 13.93 6.40 5.84
N VAL A 109 12.77 5.78 5.90
CA VAL A 109 11.67 6.02 4.96
C VAL A 109 10.33 5.98 5.69
N ARG A 110 9.44 6.92 5.34
CA ARG A 110 8.04 6.91 5.73
C ARG A 110 7.20 7.01 4.48
N LYS A 111 6.20 6.15 4.39
CA LYS A 111 5.31 6.08 3.23
C LYS A 111 3.84 6.08 3.65
N HIS A 112 3.00 6.60 2.76
CA HIS A 112 1.57 6.34 2.75
C HIS A 112 1.30 5.22 1.74
N ALA A 113 0.51 4.24 2.13
CA ALA A 113 0.21 3.08 1.29
C ALA A 113 -1.30 2.87 1.16
N ILE A 114 -1.72 2.56 -0.06
CA ILE A 114 -3.09 2.19 -0.38
C ILE A 114 -3.05 0.75 -0.87
N LEU A 115 -3.67 -0.14 -0.11
CA LEU A 115 -3.72 -1.58 -0.43
C LEU A 115 -5.09 -1.91 -1.02
N SER A 116 -5.06 -2.61 -2.15
CA SER A 116 -6.26 -3.11 -2.81
C SER A 116 -6.17 -4.63 -2.92
N SER A 117 -6.95 -5.32 -2.09
CA SER A 117 -6.96 -6.78 -2.08
C SER A 117 -7.59 -7.31 -3.37
N PRO A 118 -6.93 -8.27 -4.04
CA PRO A 118 -7.49 -8.84 -5.26
C PRO A 118 -8.78 -9.59 -4.97
N LEU A 119 -9.80 -9.35 -5.78
CA LEU A 119 -11.03 -10.12 -5.76
C LEU A 119 -10.82 -11.46 -6.49
N HIS A 120 -11.50 -12.51 -6.01
CA HIS A 120 -11.56 -13.76 -6.76
C HIS A 120 -12.11 -13.48 -8.17
N PRO A 121 -11.57 -14.11 -9.24
CA PRO A 121 -11.99 -13.82 -10.62
C PRO A 121 -13.50 -13.84 -10.84
N THR A 122 -14.22 -14.79 -10.23
CA THR A 122 -15.69 -14.89 -10.30
C THR A 122 -16.38 -13.69 -9.67
N VAL A 123 -15.94 -13.25 -8.48
CA VAL A 123 -16.49 -12.09 -7.77
C VAL A 123 -16.20 -10.81 -8.56
N SER A 124 -14.97 -10.67 -9.07
CA SER A 124 -14.56 -9.54 -9.90
C SER A 124 -15.41 -9.40 -11.17
N PHE A 125 -15.73 -10.51 -11.83
CA PHE A 125 -16.65 -10.54 -12.97
C PHE A 125 -18.05 -10.09 -12.57
N GLY A 126 -18.60 -10.60 -11.46
CA GLY A 126 -19.92 -10.21 -10.94
C GLY A 126 -20.01 -8.71 -10.62
N VAL A 127 -18.99 -8.14 -9.98
CA VAL A 127 -18.91 -6.70 -9.67
C VAL A 127 -18.88 -5.87 -10.96
N ARG A 128 -18.09 -6.27 -11.95
CA ARG A 128 -18.03 -5.56 -13.24
C ARG A 128 -19.36 -5.62 -13.99
N ALA A 129 -20.02 -6.78 -13.99
CA ALA A 129 -21.34 -6.96 -14.60
C ALA A 129 -22.39 -6.08 -13.91
N ALA A 130 -22.44 -6.07 -12.57
CA ALA A 130 -23.35 -5.24 -11.78
C ALA A 130 -23.15 -3.72 -12.06
N ARG A 131 -21.89 -3.26 -12.15
CA ARG A 131 -21.59 -1.87 -12.51
C ARG A 131 -22.04 -1.51 -13.91
N ARG A 132 -21.92 -2.42 -14.86
CA ARG A 132 -22.40 -2.23 -16.25
C ARG A 132 -23.93 -2.09 -16.28
N VAL A 133 -24.66 -2.93 -15.57
CA VAL A 133 -26.12 -2.85 -15.43
C VAL A 133 -26.54 -1.54 -14.78
N ALA A 134 -25.90 -1.13 -13.69
CA ALA A 134 -26.18 0.13 -13.00
C ALA A 134 -25.99 1.37 -13.90
N ARG A 135 -25.01 1.34 -14.83
CA ARG A 135 -24.84 2.42 -15.82
C ARG A 135 -26.00 2.53 -16.80
N VAL A 136 -26.56 1.39 -17.24
CA VAL A 136 -27.68 1.36 -18.20
C VAL A 136 -28.96 1.94 -17.58
N PHE A 137 -29.18 1.67 -16.29
CA PHE A 137 -30.39 2.11 -15.58
C PHE A 137 -30.21 3.42 -14.81
N ARG A 138 -29.10 4.14 -14.96
CA ARG A 138 -28.91 5.42 -14.30
C ARG A 138 -29.81 6.47 -14.93
N PRO A 139 -30.71 7.13 -14.16
CA PRO A 139 -31.56 8.17 -14.72
C PRO A 139 -30.71 9.31 -15.27
N LYS A 140 -31.02 9.74 -16.50
CA LYS A 140 -30.37 10.93 -17.06
C LYS A 140 -30.76 12.12 -16.20
N ALA A 141 -29.79 12.85 -15.69
CA ALA A 141 -30.05 14.14 -15.04
C ALA A 141 -30.76 15.06 -16.05
N LYS A 142 -31.91 15.63 -15.66
CA LYS A 142 -32.60 16.66 -16.43
C LYS A 142 -31.86 17.97 -16.35
#